data_8434880baf263568cbf3e91dce652213
#
_entry.id   8434880baf263568cbf3e91dce652213
#
_cell.length_a   1.000
_cell.length_b   1.000
_cell.length_c   1.000
_cell.angle_alpha   90.00
_cell.angle_beta   90.00
_cell.angle_gamma   90.00
#
_symmetry.space_group_name_H-M   'P 1'
#
loop_
_entity.id
_entity.type
_entity.pdbx_description
1 polymer ?
#
loop_
_entity_poly.entity_id
_entity_poly.type
_entity_poly.pdbx_seq_one_letter_code
_entity_poly.pdbx_strand_id
1 'polypeptide(L)'
;MAIIEAYEDLPEHLAILRLNTVKDELVANVTVSTSHRAKGLEWDYVQLFDDFPDVLDPELEPEARDDEINLLYVASTRAMRALALNASVEMVIRYITHKRQLEKIQQEEATNNQSEHIKTA
;
A
#
# COMPACT_ATOMS: atom_id res chain seq x y z
N MET A 1 -6.05 26.15 4.83
CA MET A 1 -5.16 27.29 5.21
C MET A 1 -3.82 26.79 5.74
N ALA A 2 -3.75 25.81 6.66
CA ALA A 2 -2.49 25.33 7.26
C ALA A 2 -1.43 24.77 6.26
N ILE A 3 -1.83 24.20 5.14
CA ILE A 3 -0.90 23.67 4.11
C ILE A 3 -0.18 24.80 3.38
N ILE A 4 -0.82 25.93 3.16
CA ILE A 4 -0.23 27.08 2.46
C ILE A 4 0.82 27.79 3.33
N GLU A 5 0.64 27.80 4.65
CA GLU A 5 1.59 28.38 5.60
C GLU A 5 2.85 27.51 5.77
N ALA A 6 2.74 26.18 5.57
CA ALA A 6 3.86 25.26 5.70
C ALA A 6 4.79 25.22 4.47
N TYR A 7 4.35 25.74 3.32
CA TYR A 7 5.10 25.71 2.05
C TYR A 7 5.08 27.09 1.40
N GLU A 8 6.00 27.96 1.80
CA GLU A 8 6.14 29.32 1.23
C GLU A 8 6.30 29.33 -0.29
N ASP A 9 6.97 28.30 -0.85
CA ASP A 9 7.23 28.15 -2.28
C ASP A 9 6.11 27.42 -3.06
N LEU A 10 5.00 27.07 -2.40
CA LEU A 10 3.91 26.30 -3.04
C LEU A 10 3.34 26.97 -4.30
N PRO A 11 3.12 28.30 -4.36
CA PRO A 11 2.62 28.97 -5.57
C PRO A 11 3.56 28.82 -6.76
N GLU A 12 4.88 28.90 -6.54
CA GLU A 12 5.90 28.73 -7.56
C GLU A 12 5.93 27.28 -8.07
N HIS A 13 5.94 26.31 -7.17
CA HIS A 13 5.90 24.89 -7.51
C HIS A 13 4.63 24.52 -8.31
N LEU A 14 3.47 25.07 -7.94
CA LEU A 14 2.23 24.87 -8.70
C LEU A 14 2.29 25.48 -10.11
N ALA A 15 2.94 26.64 -10.26
CA ALA A 15 3.12 27.25 -11.57
C ALA A 15 4.03 26.39 -12.46
N ILE A 16 5.14 25.86 -11.93
CA ILE A 16 6.05 24.95 -12.63
C ILE A 16 5.31 23.66 -13.03
N LEU A 17 4.54 23.06 -12.12
CA LEU A 17 3.75 21.87 -12.43
C LEU A 17 2.75 22.11 -13.56
N ARG A 18 2.06 23.25 -13.57
CA ARG A 18 1.11 23.61 -14.63
C ARG A 18 1.80 23.77 -15.99
N LEU A 19 2.99 24.36 -16.03
CA LEU A 19 3.76 24.54 -17.26
C LEU A 19 4.26 23.20 -17.83
N ASN A 20 4.56 22.23 -16.96
CA ASN A 20 5.07 20.92 -17.34
C ASN A 20 3.98 19.84 -17.47
N THR A 21 2.71 20.19 -17.21
CA THR A 21 1.60 19.25 -17.36
C THR A 21 1.17 19.18 -18.82
N VAL A 22 1.12 17.96 -19.36
CA VAL A 22 0.63 17.64 -20.70
C VAL A 22 -0.69 16.88 -20.59
N LYS A 23 -1.54 16.99 -21.60
CA LYS A 23 -2.85 16.30 -21.62
C LYS A 23 -2.76 14.88 -22.20
N ASP A 24 -1.76 14.63 -23.03
CA ASP A 24 -1.56 13.36 -23.70
C ASP A 24 -0.56 12.51 -22.88
N GLU A 25 -1.03 11.41 -22.38
CA GLU A 25 -0.24 10.45 -21.58
C GLU A 25 0.94 9.88 -22.39
N LEU A 26 0.81 9.75 -23.71
CA LEU A 26 1.87 9.20 -24.58
C LEU A 26 3.12 10.07 -24.65
N VAL A 27 3.00 11.36 -24.36
CA VAL A 27 4.14 12.29 -24.34
C VAL A 27 4.58 12.64 -22.91
N ALA A 28 3.88 12.13 -21.90
CA ALA A 28 4.22 12.34 -20.50
C ALA A 28 5.38 11.43 -20.07
N ASN A 29 6.33 11.97 -19.32
CA ASN A 29 7.39 11.17 -18.69
C ASN A 29 6.88 10.46 -17.41
N VAL A 30 5.91 11.06 -16.73
CA VAL A 30 5.30 10.56 -15.51
C VAL A 30 3.81 10.82 -15.55
N THR A 31 3.02 9.83 -15.22
CA THR A 31 1.57 9.95 -15.04
C THR A 31 1.25 9.90 -13.54
N VAL A 32 0.52 10.89 -13.05
CA VAL A 32 0.04 10.93 -11.67
C VAL A 32 -1.46 10.67 -11.66
N SER A 33 -1.90 9.71 -10.86
CA SER A 33 -3.31 9.32 -10.77
C SER A 33 -3.69 8.99 -9.33
N THR A 34 -4.95 9.19 -8.98
CA THR A 34 -5.51 8.61 -7.75
C THR A 34 -5.82 7.14 -7.96
N SER A 35 -5.83 6.34 -6.89
CA SER A 35 -6.18 4.91 -6.95
C SER A 35 -7.56 4.67 -7.57
N HIS A 36 -8.53 5.54 -7.30
CA HIS A 36 -9.87 5.47 -7.89
C HIS A 36 -9.85 5.64 -9.42
N ARG A 37 -9.07 6.58 -9.92
CA ARG A 37 -8.94 6.83 -11.37
C ARG A 37 -8.10 5.79 -12.08
N ALA A 38 -7.19 5.13 -11.36
CA ALA A 38 -6.33 4.09 -11.88
C ALA A 38 -7.08 2.76 -12.16
N LYS A 39 -8.33 2.63 -11.68
CA LYS A 39 -9.13 1.43 -11.89
C LYS A 39 -9.33 1.16 -13.38
N GLY A 40 -8.90 -0.03 -13.83
CA GLY A 40 -8.96 -0.44 -15.24
C GLY A 40 -7.80 0.03 -16.10
N LEU A 41 -6.85 0.80 -15.55
CA LEU A 41 -5.62 1.20 -16.24
C LEU A 41 -4.45 0.37 -15.73
N GLU A 42 -3.39 0.25 -16.51
CA GLU A 42 -2.18 -0.50 -16.18
C GLU A 42 -0.95 0.21 -16.74
N TRP A 43 0.16 0.14 -16.01
CA TRP A 43 1.45 0.72 -16.41
C TRP A 43 2.58 -0.27 -16.14
N ASP A 44 3.65 -0.18 -16.92
CA ASP A 44 4.83 -1.04 -16.71
C ASP A 44 5.42 -0.84 -15.31
N TYR A 45 5.51 0.40 -14.85
CA TYR A 45 6.12 0.79 -13.58
C TYR A 45 5.17 1.67 -12.80
N VAL A 46 4.90 1.32 -11.56
CA VAL A 46 4.06 2.10 -10.65
C VAL A 46 4.80 2.36 -9.35
N GLN A 47 4.71 3.58 -8.85
CA GLN A 47 5.18 3.97 -7.52
C GLN A 47 3.97 4.41 -6.69
N LEU A 48 3.82 3.81 -5.51
CA LEU A 48 2.84 4.24 -4.52
C LEU A 48 3.42 5.35 -3.66
N PHE A 49 2.64 6.40 -3.41
CA PHE A 49 2.99 7.45 -2.46
C PHE A 49 2.50 7.11 -1.05
N ASP A 50 3.11 7.73 -0.03
CA ASP A 50 2.78 7.54 1.40
C ASP A 50 1.63 8.46 1.84
N ASP A 51 0.56 8.51 1.05
CA ASP A 51 -0.67 9.27 1.33
C ASP A 51 -1.87 8.37 1.68
N PHE A 52 -1.64 7.07 1.82
CA PHE A 52 -2.64 6.13 2.31
C PHE A 52 -2.67 6.13 3.85
N PRO A 53 -3.86 6.04 4.46
CA PRO A 53 -4.00 5.85 5.89
C PRO A 53 -3.30 4.57 6.38
N ASP A 54 -2.95 4.55 7.67
CA ASP A 54 -2.45 3.33 8.31
C ASP A 54 -3.60 2.33 8.49
N VAL A 55 -3.67 1.34 7.60
CA VAL A 55 -4.70 0.29 7.66
C VAL A 55 -4.54 -0.67 8.85
N LEU A 56 -3.40 -0.60 9.56
CA LEU A 56 -3.16 -1.37 10.78
C LEU A 56 -3.54 -0.61 12.04
N ASP A 57 -3.91 0.68 11.93
CA ASP A 57 -4.38 1.48 13.05
C ASP A 57 -5.62 0.83 13.68
N PRO A 58 -5.58 0.44 14.98
CA PRO A 58 -6.72 -0.16 15.66
C PRO A 58 -7.92 0.80 15.82
N GLU A 59 -7.69 2.11 15.74
CA GLU A 59 -8.74 3.13 15.85
C GLU A 59 -9.46 3.38 14.51
N LEU A 60 -8.93 2.85 13.40
CA LEU A 60 -9.58 2.97 12.11
C LEU A 60 -10.85 2.09 12.06
N GLU A 61 -11.98 2.71 11.73
CA GLU A 61 -13.25 2.02 11.59
C GLU A 61 -13.17 0.86 10.59
N PRO A 62 -13.80 -0.31 10.87
CA PRO A 62 -13.67 -1.51 10.03
C PRO A 62 -14.05 -1.27 8.56
N GLU A 63 -15.15 -0.54 8.30
CA GLU A 63 -15.58 -0.24 6.92
C GLU A 63 -14.57 0.65 6.20
N ALA A 64 -14.05 1.68 6.87
CA ALA A 64 -13.01 2.55 6.31
C ALA A 64 -11.72 1.77 6.05
N ARG A 65 -11.35 0.84 6.93
CA ARG A 65 -10.19 -0.04 6.75
C ARG A 65 -10.33 -0.92 5.51
N ASP A 66 -11.48 -1.54 5.31
CA ASP A 66 -11.74 -2.40 4.16
C ASP A 66 -11.69 -1.60 2.86
N ASP A 67 -12.22 -0.39 2.84
CA ASP A 67 -12.12 0.51 1.67
C ASP A 67 -10.68 0.88 1.35
N GLU A 68 -9.86 1.24 2.36
CA GLU A 68 -8.46 1.57 2.16
C GLU A 68 -7.62 0.36 1.70
N ILE A 69 -7.89 -0.83 2.24
CA ILE A 69 -7.25 -2.08 1.77
C ILE A 69 -7.61 -2.33 0.30
N ASN A 70 -8.86 -2.13 -0.08
CA ASN A 70 -9.30 -2.28 -1.47
C ASN A 70 -8.61 -1.26 -2.39
N LEU A 71 -8.45 -0.01 -1.95
CA LEU A 71 -7.73 1.01 -2.71
C LEU A 71 -6.24 0.68 -2.88
N LEU A 72 -5.58 0.23 -1.82
CA LEU A 72 -4.20 -0.24 -1.87
C LEU A 72 -4.05 -1.43 -2.82
N TYR A 73 -4.98 -2.38 -2.78
CA TYR A 73 -5.00 -3.52 -3.70
C TYR A 73 -5.14 -3.06 -5.15
N VAL A 74 -6.10 -2.18 -5.43
CA VAL A 74 -6.29 -1.64 -6.79
C VAL A 74 -5.02 -0.95 -7.26
N ALA A 75 -4.44 -0.05 -6.47
CA ALA A 75 -3.23 0.69 -6.82
C ALA A 75 -2.03 -0.24 -7.06
N SER A 76 -1.83 -1.20 -6.17
CA SER A 76 -0.71 -2.16 -6.26
C SER A 76 -0.80 -3.08 -7.48
N THR A 77 -2.01 -3.45 -7.88
CA THR A 77 -2.24 -4.33 -9.04
C THR A 77 -2.20 -3.61 -10.38
N ARG A 78 -1.92 -2.31 -10.42
CA ARG A 78 -1.77 -1.55 -11.69
C ARG A 78 -0.40 -1.71 -12.34
N ALA A 79 0.59 -2.21 -11.61
CA ALA A 79 1.93 -2.42 -12.12
C ALA A 79 2.03 -3.75 -12.90
N MET A 80 2.47 -3.68 -14.16
CA MET A 80 2.70 -4.87 -14.99
C MET A 80 4.10 -5.47 -14.81
N ARG A 81 5.12 -4.65 -14.51
CA ARG A 81 6.52 -5.10 -14.42
C ARG A 81 7.15 -4.86 -13.06
N ALA A 82 7.01 -3.66 -12.52
CA ALA A 82 7.58 -3.35 -11.22
C ALA A 82 6.70 -2.37 -10.44
N LEU A 83 6.61 -2.63 -9.14
CA LEU A 83 5.89 -1.81 -8.17
C LEU A 83 6.88 -1.34 -7.11
N ALA A 84 7.03 -0.02 -6.96
CA ALA A 84 7.69 0.57 -5.82
C ALA A 84 6.65 0.75 -4.69
N LEU A 85 6.90 0.06 -3.58
CA LEU A 85 6.00 0.05 -2.43
C LEU A 85 6.13 1.34 -1.62
N ASN A 86 5.04 1.74 -0.99
CA ASN A 86 5.03 2.74 0.06
C ASN A 86 5.19 2.10 1.44
N ALA A 87 5.40 2.92 2.47
CA ALA A 87 5.59 2.45 3.83
C ALA A 87 4.38 1.67 4.37
N SER A 88 3.16 2.08 4.03
CA SER A 88 1.92 1.38 4.44
C SER A 88 1.87 -0.04 3.92
N VAL A 89 2.15 -0.27 2.64
CA VAL A 89 2.18 -1.62 2.05
C VAL A 89 3.30 -2.47 2.65
N GLU A 90 4.49 -1.89 2.85
CA GLU A 90 5.59 -2.61 3.52
C GLU A 90 5.23 -3.06 4.93
N MET A 91 4.56 -2.21 5.72
CA MET A 91 4.10 -2.57 7.06
C MET A 91 3.08 -3.71 7.03
N VAL A 92 2.11 -3.66 6.11
CA VAL A 92 1.12 -4.74 5.94
C VAL A 92 1.80 -6.06 5.58
N ILE A 93 2.74 -6.05 4.64
CA ILE A 93 3.49 -7.26 4.26
C ILE A 93 4.26 -7.83 5.46
N ARG A 94 4.97 -6.99 6.22
CA ARG A 94 5.70 -7.40 7.42
C ARG A 94 4.77 -8.00 8.48
N TYR A 95 3.64 -7.35 8.73
CA TYR A 95 2.63 -7.81 9.69
C TYR A 95 2.09 -9.19 9.31
N ILE A 96 1.65 -9.37 8.05
CA ILE A 96 1.11 -10.65 7.58
C ILE A 96 2.18 -11.74 7.61
N THR A 97 3.41 -11.43 7.22
CA THR A 97 4.51 -12.38 7.24
C THR A 97 4.81 -12.86 8.66
N HIS A 98 4.90 -11.93 9.60
CA HIS A 98 5.12 -12.25 11.01
C HIS A 98 3.98 -13.10 11.60
N LYS A 99 2.74 -12.72 11.34
CA LYS A 99 1.56 -13.47 11.80
C LYS A 99 1.58 -14.92 11.28
N ARG A 100 1.86 -15.11 10.00
CA ARG A 100 1.97 -16.46 9.39
C ARG A 100 3.10 -17.29 9.98
N GLN A 101 4.21 -16.68 10.36
CA GLN A 101 5.31 -17.38 11.04
C GLN A 101 4.90 -17.86 12.42
N LEU A 102 4.22 -17.02 13.21
CA LEU A 102 3.71 -17.40 14.52
C LEU A 102 2.69 -18.54 14.44
N GLU A 103 1.77 -18.48 13.49
CA GLU A 103 0.77 -19.54 13.26
C GLU A 103 1.43 -20.88 12.92
N LYS A 104 2.49 -20.88 12.10
CA LYS A 104 3.25 -22.09 11.78
C LYS A 104 3.94 -22.68 12.99
N ILE A 105 4.61 -21.86 13.81
CA ILE A 105 5.26 -22.31 15.06
C ILE A 105 4.25 -22.95 15.99
N GLN A 106 3.10 -22.32 16.20
CA GLN A 106 2.03 -22.87 17.04
C GLN A 106 1.49 -24.21 16.53
N GLN A 107 1.34 -24.37 15.21
CA GLN A 107 0.91 -25.63 14.61
C GLN A 107 1.95 -26.73 14.79
N GLU A 108 3.23 -26.43 14.63
CA GLU A 108 4.32 -27.38 14.83
C GLU A 108 4.41 -27.84 16.29
N GLU A 109 4.29 -26.91 17.24
CA GLU A 109 4.26 -27.24 18.68
C GLU A 109 3.04 -28.09 19.05
N ALA A 110 1.86 -27.79 18.54
CA ALA A 110 0.66 -28.59 18.75
C ALA A 110 0.80 -30.00 18.21
N THR A 111 1.41 -30.15 17.04
CA THR A 111 1.64 -31.45 16.41
C THR A 111 2.67 -32.30 17.17
N ASN A 112 3.74 -31.68 17.67
CA ASN A 112 4.76 -32.36 18.48
C ASN A 112 4.19 -32.83 19.82
N ASN A 113 3.40 -32.03 20.50
CA ASN A 113 2.76 -32.38 21.76
C ASN A 113 1.79 -33.59 21.61
N GLN A 114 1.07 -33.68 20.48
CA GLN A 114 0.22 -34.83 20.19
C GLN A 114 1.04 -36.10 19.94
N SER A 115 2.19 -35.97 19.28
CA SER A 115 3.07 -37.10 18.97
C SER A 115 3.75 -37.68 20.20
N GLU A 116 4.06 -36.84 21.20
CA GLU A 116 4.62 -37.31 22.48
C GLU A 116 3.58 -38.00 23.37
N HIS A 117 2.32 -37.56 23.34
CA HIS A 117 1.24 -38.20 24.06
C HIS A 117 0.88 -39.62 23.57
N ILE A 118 1.08 -39.87 22.26
CA ILE A 118 0.87 -41.19 21.65
C ILE A 118 2.00 -42.17 21.98
N LYS A 119 3.22 -41.67 22.25
CA LYS A 119 4.38 -42.51 22.59
C LYS A 119 4.43 -42.95 24.06
N THR A 120 3.69 -42.28 24.94
CA THR A 120 3.62 -42.57 26.39
C THR A 120 2.38 -43.38 26.81
N ALA A 121 1.54 -43.77 25.91
CA ALA A 121 0.37 -44.61 26.17
C ALA A 121 0.65 -46.08 25.94
#